data_63f31ec8a79553dccb74d98199ca657a
#
_entry.id   63f31ec8a79553dccb74d98199ca657a
#
_cell.length_a   1.000
_cell.length_b   1.000
_cell.length_c   1.000
_cell.angle_alpha   90.00
_cell.angle_beta   90.00
_cell.angle_gamma   90.00
#
_symmetry.space_group_name_H-M   'P 1'
#
loop_
_entity.id
_entity.type
_entity.pdbx_description
1 polymer ?
#
loop_
_entity_poly.entity_id
_entity_poly.type
_entity_poly.pdbx_seq_one_letter_code
_entity_poly.pdbx_strand_id
1 'polypeptide(L)'
;SQQVLLENHVTGDILLTLPGQSMRYFANKVEFITFFLQDLEIDTSQLIFNTLATPFLVSFHHPDKSGSDVLVWQEPLYDTIPGNMQLILESDDVRTKKIIIPNKATYERALELTDEKYHDQFVHLGYHYQFKRDNFLRRDTLILTNSDQIEQVEAIVEALPDVTFRIAAVTEMSSKLLDMLRYPNVVLYQNASPQKIQELYQLSDIYLDINHSNELLQAVRQAFEHNLLILGFNQTVHNRLYIAPDHLFESSEASALVETIKLALSDVEQMRQALGKQGQHANYVDLVRYRETMQTVLGG
;
A
#
# COMPACT_ATOMS: atom_id res chain seq x y z
N SER A 1 -10.77 -16.51 -38.23
CA SER A 1 -11.76 -15.66 -37.58
C SER A 1 -11.14 -15.00 -36.35
N GLN A 2 -11.39 -13.74 -36.17
CA GLN A 2 -10.88 -12.93 -35.07
C GLN A 2 -11.82 -13.08 -33.86
N GLN A 3 -11.27 -13.12 -32.63
CA GLN A 3 -12.06 -12.94 -31.41
C GLN A 3 -12.49 -11.48 -31.33
N VAL A 4 -13.77 -11.22 -31.10
CA VAL A 4 -14.33 -9.87 -30.98
C VAL A 4 -15.18 -9.79 -29.71
N LEU A 5 -14.91 -8.79 -28.88
CA LEU A 5 -15.71 -8.41 -27.71
C LEU A 5 -16.22 -6.98 -27.95
N LEU A 6 -17.52 -6.80 -27.93
CA LEU A 6 -18.17 -5.51 -28.06
C LEU A 6 -19.00 -5.23 -26.82
N GLU A 7 -18.77 -4.10 -26.16
CA GLU A 7 -19.58 -3.61 -25.05
C GLU A 7 -20.37 -2.37 -25.47
N ASN A 8 -21.65 -2.36 -25.24
CA ASN A 8 -22.50 -1.20 -25.41
C ASN A 8 -22.44 -0.35 -24.12
N HIS A 9 -21.76 0.78 -24.18
CA HIS A 9 -21.60 1.66 -23.01
C HIS A 9 -22.86 2.36 -22.52
N VAL A 10 -23.97 2.28 -23.30
CA VAL A 10 -25.25 2.88 -22.91
C VAL A 10 -26.14 1.87 -22.16
N THR A 11 -26.22 0.65 -22.70
CA THR A 11 -27.08 -0.43 -22.14
C THR A 11 -26.32 -1.39 -21.24
N GLY A 12 -24.98 -1.46 -21.37
CA GLY A 12 -24.11 -2.39 -20.62
C GLY A 12 -24.09 -3.82 -21.15
N ASP A 13 -24.80 -4.09 -22.24
CA ASP A 13 -24.82 -5.40 -22.89
C ASP A 13 -23.51 -5.70 -23.62
N ILE A 14 -23.19 -6.99 -23.71
CA ILE A 14 -21.93 -7.47 -24.27
C ILE A 14 -22.20 -8.52 -25.34
N LEU A 15 -21.51 -8.40 -26.46
CA LEU A 15 -21.47 -9.38 -27.55
C LEU A 15 -20.09 -10.00 -27.65
N LEU A 16 -20.01 -11.31 -27.55
CA LEU A 16 -18.76 -12.08 -27.70
C LEU A 16 -18.84 -12.97 -28.95
N THR A 17 -17.84 -12.83 -29.81
CA THR A 17 -17.62 -13.75 -30.94
C THR A 17 -16.30 -14.46 -30.78
N LEU A 18 -16.33 -15.79 -30.67
CA LEU A 18 -15.13 -16.63 -30.61
C LEU A 18 -14.89 -17.31 -31.98
N PRO A 19 -13.63 -17.61 -32.32
CA PRO A 19 -13.32 -18.29 -33.58
C PRO A 19 -14.07 -19.63 -33.72
N GLY A 20 -14.86 -19.76 -34.79
CA GLY A 20 -15.62 -20.98 -35.08
C GLY A 20 -16.86 -21.21 -34.25
N GLN A 21 -17.25 -20.25 -33.42
CA GLN A 21 -18.47 -20.29 -32.60
C GLN A 21 -19.50 -19.23 -33.04
N SER A 22 -20.76 -19.46 -32.68
CA SER A 22 -21.81 -18.46 -32.81
C SER A 22 -21.61 -17.30 -31.84
N MET A 23 -22.07 -16.12 -32.24
CA MET A 23 -22.05 -14.93 -31.38
C MET A 23 -22.93 -15.16 -30.13
N ARG A 24 -22.39 -14.79 -28.97
CA ARG A 24 -23.07 -14.84 -27.68
C ARG A 24 -23.41 -13.46 -27.20
N TYR A 25 -24.61 -13.32 -26.65
CA TYR A 25 -25.11 -12.08 -26.05
C TYR A 25 -25.18 -12.23 -24.54
N PHE A 26 -24.79 -11.20 -23.80
CA PHE A 26 -24.90 -11.09 -22.35
C PHE A 26 -25.57 -9.75 -22.02
N ALA A 27 -26.59 -9.78 -21.16
CA ALA A 27 -27.33 -8.59 -20.79
C ALA A 27 -26.50 -7.57 -19.97
N ASN A 28 -25.43 -8.05 -19.33
CA ASN A 28 -24.56 -7.22 -18.49
C ASN A 28 -23.20 -7.89 -18.24
N LYS A 29 -22.27 -7.14 -17.59
CA LYS A 29 -20.94 -7.63 -17.20
C LYS A 29 -20.99 -8.82 -16.24
N VAL A 30 -21.98 -8.91 -15.38
CA VAL A 30 -22.07 -9.99 -14.39
C VAL A 30 -22.29 -11.33 -15.10
N GLU A 31 -23.23 -11.38 -16.05
CA GLU A 31 -23.50 -12.57 -16.87
C GLU A 31 -22.26 -12.96 -17.70
N PHE A 32 -21.61 -11.97 -18.31
CA PHE A 32 -20.39 -12.20 -19.08
C PHE A 32 -19.25 -12.78 -18.23
N ILE A 33 -18.99 -12.19 -17.05
CA ILE A 33 -17.93 -12.68 -16.14
C ILE A 33 -18.27 -14.08 -15.62
N THR A 34 -19.52 -14.32 -15.24
CA THR A 34 -19.96 -15.65 -14.78
C THR A 34 -19.75 -16.71 -15.86
N PHE A 35 -20.15 -16.40 -17.10
CA PHE A 35 -19.87 -17.27 -18.25
C PHE A 35 -18.37 -17.50 -18.43
N PHE A 36 -17.55 -16.45 -18.38
CA PHE A 36 -16.11 -16.52 -18.58
C PHE A 36 -15.42 -17.41 -17.53
N LEU A 37 -15.82 -17.28 -16.26
CA LEU A 37 -15.31 -18.14 -15.19
C LEU A 37 -15.68 -19.61 -15.41
N GLN A 38 -16.90 -19.89 -15.88
CA GLN A 38 -17.36 -21.23 -16.20
C GLN A 38 -16.66 -21.82 -17.44
N ASP A 39 -16.50 -21.03 -18.51
CA ASP A 39 -15.86 -21.45 -19.74
C ASP A 39 -14.35 -21.78 -19.56
N LEU A 40 -13.70 -21.11 -18.60
CA LEU A 40 -12.32 -21.39 -18.16
C LEU A 40 -12.21 -22.47 -17.09
N GLU A 41 -13.33 -23.08 -16.67
CA GLU A 41 -13.38 -24.09 -15.60
C GLU A 41 -12.70 -23.61 -14.30
N ILE A 42 -12.79 -22.31 -14.01
CA ILE A 42 -12.22 -21.73 -12.78
C ILE A 42 -13.05 -22.21 -11.60
N ASP A 43 -12.38 -22.74 -10.57
CA ASP A 43 -13.02 -23.06 -9.31
C ASP A 43 -13.55 -21.78 -8.65
N THR A 44 -14.88 -21.70 -8.55
CA THR A 44 -15.60 -20.60 -7.93
C THR A 44 -16.25 -20.99 -6.61
N SER A 45 -15.83 -22.09 -6.00
CA SER A 45 -16.31 -22.52 -4.67
C SER A 45 -16.07 -21.42 -3.61
N GLN A 46 -15.03 -20.61 -3.80
CA GLN A 46 -14.71 -19.48 -2.95
C GLN A 46 -14.14 -18.32 -3.75
N LEU A 47 -14.75 -17.15 -3.67
CA LEU A 47 -14.31 -15.93 -4.33
C LEU A 47 -13.78 -14.94 -3.28
N ILE A 48 -12.64 -14.30 -3.60
CA ILE A 48 -12.11 -13.19 -2.83
C ILE A 48 -12.17 -11.94 -3.72
N PHE A 49 -12.82 -10.89 -3.25
CA PHE A 49 -12.97 -9.65 -4.00
C PHE A 49 -12.80 -8.42 -3.10
N ASN A 50 -12.47 -7.27 -3.70
CA ASN A 50 -12.08 -6.06 -2.97
C ASN A 50 -12.94 -4.82 -3.29
N THR A 51 -14.09 -5.01 -3.90
CA THR A 51 -15.01 -3.90 -4.23
C THR A 51 -16.46 -4.37 -4.23
N LEU A 52 -17.35 -3.48 -3.83
CA LEU A 52 -18.80 -3.70 -3.81
C LEU A 52 -19.50 -3.42 -5.17
N ALA A 53 -18.72 -3.28 -6.25
CA ALA A 53 -19.21 -3.11 -7.62
C ALA A 53 -19.44 -4.47 -8.31
N THR A 54 -19.05 -4.60 -9.58
CA THR A 54 -19.26 -5.81 -10.38
C THR A 54 -18.75 -7.10 -9.73
N PRO A 55 -17.57 -7.17 -9.08
CA PRO A 55 -17.14 -8.40 -8.39
C PRO A 55 -18.09 -8.87 -7.29
N PHE A 56 -18.62 -7.94 -6.49
CA PHE A 56 -19.67 -8.27 -5.52
C PHE A 56 -20.92 -8.84 -6.20
N LEU A 57 -21.38 -8.21 -7.31
CA LEU A 57 -22.57 -8.70 -8.03
C LEU A 57 -22.36 -10.08 -8.65
N VAL A 58 -21.15 -10.43 -9.07
CA VAL A 58 -20.80 -11.79 -9.52
C VAL A 58 -20.96 -12.80 -8.39
N SER A 59 -20.45 -12.51 -7.20
CA SER A 59 -20.64 -13.33 -6.00
C SER A 59 -22.12 -13.40 -5.60
N PHE A 60 -22.80 -12.27 -5.54
CA PHE A 60 -24.19 -12.13 -5.10
C PHE A 60 -25.17 -12.89 -6.01
N HIS A 61 -25.00 -12.80 -7.33
CA HIS A 61 -25.83 -13.49 -8.33
C HIS A 61 -25.31 -14.89 -8.72
N HIS A 62 -24.25 -15.37 -8.08
CA HIS A 62 -23.72 -16.70 -8.39
C HIS A 62 -24.82 -17.79 -8.21
N PRO A 63 -25.00 -18.71 -9.18
CA PRO A 63 -26.05 -19.71 -9.12
C PRO A 63 -25.88 -20.69 -7.96
N ASP A 64 -24.66 -21.09 -7.64
CA ASP A 64 -24.34 -21.88 -6.46
C ASP A 64 -24.18 -21.00 -5.24
N LYS A 65 -25.08 -21.14 -4.27
CA LYS A 65 -25.12 -20.38 -3.01
C LYS A 65 -24.32 -21.02 -1.87
N SER A 66 -23.76 -22.18 -2.07
CA SER A 66 -23.00 -22.91 -1.04
C SER A 66 -21.61 -22.37 -0.80
N GLY A 67 -21.11 -21.46 -1.66
CA GLY A 67 -19.79 -20.87 -1.55
C GLY A 67 -19.57 -20.05 -0.29
N SER A 68 -18.30 -19.87 0.08
CA SER A 68 -17.85 -19.06 1.22
C SER A 68 -16.95 -17.92 0.74
N ASP A 69 -17.56 -16.90 0.15
CA ASP A 69 -16.86 -15.78 -0.43
C ASP A 69 -16.41 -14.76 0.63
N VAL A 70 -15.36 -13.99 0.32
CA VAL A 70 -14.76 -13.02 1.23
C VAL A 70 -14.61 -11.66 0.53
N LEU A 71 -15.13 -10.62 1.17
CA LEU A 71 -14.86 -9.23 0.79
C LEU A 71 -13.62 -8.73 1.54
N VAL A 72 -12.65 -8.14 0.83
CA VAL A 72 -11.53 -7.40 1.42
C VAL A 72 -11.79 -5.91 1.21
N TRP A 73 -12.30 -5.23 2.24
CA TRP A 73 -12.69 -3.83 2.17
C TRP A 73 -11.52 -2.91 2.52
N GLN A 74 -11.11 -2.05 1.60
CA GLN A 74 -9.93 -1.19 1.74
C GLN A 74 -10.26 0.31 1.81
N GLU A 75 -11.51 0.68 1.55
CA GLU A 75 -11.94 2.09 1.58
C GLU A 75 -12.31 2.50 3.00
N PRO A 76 -12.16 3.79 3.37
CA PRO A 76 -12.62 4.27 4.67
C PRO A 76 -14.15 4.18 4.78
N LEU A 77 -14.62 3.97 6.02
CA LEU A 77 -16.03 4.08 6.38
C LEU A 77 -16.25 5.41 7.14
N TYR A 78 -17.26 6.17 6.73
CA TYR A 78 -17.57 7.47 7.34
C TYR A 78 -18.79 7.36 8.26
N ASP A 79 -19.96 7.74 7.78
CA ASP A 79 -21.16 7.84 8.60
C ASP A 79 -22.09 6.63 8.47
N THR A 80 -21.97 5.88 7.40
CA THR A 80 -22.86 4.73 7.11
C THR A 80 -22.11 3.56 6.47
N ILE A 81 -22.66 2.38 6.64
CA ILE A 81 -22.24 1.18 5.90
C ILE A 81 -22.73 1.28 4.45
N PRO A 82 -21.89 0.99 3.43
CA PRO A 82 -22.32 0.92 2.03
C PRO A 82 -23.48 -0.06 1.82
N GLY A 83 -24.48 0.32 0.99
CA GLY A 83 -25.69 -0.48 0.80
C GLY A 83 -25.45 -1.94 0.38
N ASN A 84 -24.48 -2.21 -0.50
CA ASN A 84 -24.12 -3.57 -0.87
C ASN A 84 -23.42 -4.34 0.27
N MET A 85 -22.71 -3.66 1.16
CA MET A 85 -22.16 -4.27 2.38
C MET A 85 -23.28 -4.59 3.37
N GLN A 86 -24.29 -3.73 3.49
CA GLN A 86 -25.47 -3.98 4.29
C GLN A 86 -26.24 -5.23 3.78
N LEU A 87 -26.35 -5.41 2.46
CA LEU A 87 -26.93 -6.64 1.87
C LEU A 87 -26.12 -7.89 2.28
N ILE A 88 -24.80 -7.81 2.36
CA ILE A 88 -23.96 -8.92 2.84
C ILE A 88 -24.31 -9.28 4.30
N LEU A 89 -24.50 -8.27 5.15
CA LEU A 89 -24.76 -8.47 6.58
C LEU A 89 -26.17 -8.98 6.86
N GLU A 90 -27.17 -8.51 6.13
CA GLU A 90 -28.58 -8.71 6.44
C GLU A 90 -29.23 -9.87 5.68
N SER A 91 -28.65 -10.33 4.56
CA SER A 91 -29.24 -11.37 3.73
C SER A 91 -28.70 -12.76 4.08
N ASP A 92 -29.61 -13.72 4.29
CA ASP A 92 -29.25 -15.12 4.52
C ASP A 92 -28.76 -15.83 3.24
N ASP A 93 -29.20 -15.35 2.06
CA ASP A 93 -28.91 -15.94 0.75
C ASP A 93 -27.71 -15.29 0.05
N VAL A 94 -26.64 -15.01 0.81
CA VAL A 94 -25.38 -14.50 0.27
C VAL A 94 -24.23 -15.48 0.46
N ARG A 95 -23.35 -15.55 -0.52
CA ARG A 95 -22.13 -16.35 -0.46
C ARG A 95 -21.05 -15.70 0.40
N THR A 96 -21.02 -14.37 0.45
CA THR A 96 -20.03 -13.62 1.23
C THR A 96 -20.26 -13.81 2.72
N LYS A 97 -19.35 -14.50 3.39
CA LYS A 97 -19.46 -14.86 4.81
C LYS A 97 -18.58 -14.03 5.72
N LYS A 98 -17.50 -13.46 5.18
CA LYS A 98 -16.55 -12.64 5.95
C LYS A 98 -16.18 -11.38 5.20
N ILE A 99 -15.94 -10.32 5.97
CA ILE A 99 -15.47 -9.01 5.49
C ILE A 99 -14.14 -8.72 6.20
N ILE A 100 -13.05 -8.82 5.47
CA ILE A 100 -11.72 -8.45 5.97
C ILE A 100 -11.53 -6.95 5.80
N ILE A 101 -11.16 -6.27 6.88
CA ILE A 101 -10.83 -4.85 6.87
C ILE A 101 -9.39 -4.67 7.35
N PRO A 102 -8.45 -4.31 6.44
CA PRO A 102 -7.03 -4.18 6.80
C PRO A 102 -6.71 -2.98 7.69
N ASN A 103 -7.40 -1.86 7.50
CA ASN A 103 -7.18 -0.66 8.30
C ASN A 103 -7.92 -0.77 9.63
N LYS A 104 -7.17 -0.63 10.74
CA LYS A 104 -7.71 -0.79 12.10
C LYS A 104 -8.82 0.22 12.41
N ALA A 105 -8.63 1.49 12.06
CA ALA A 105 -9.64 2.53 12.34
C ALA A 105 -10.94 2.29 11.53
N THR A 106 -10.81 1.84 10.27
CA THR A 106 -11.96 1.46 9.44
C THR A 106 -12.66 0.22 10.00
N TYR A 107 -11.93 -0.76 10.53
CA TYR A 107 -12.49 -1.93 11.19
C TYR A 107 -13.28 -1.53 12.45
N GLU A 108 -12.70 -0.73 13.34
CA GLU A 108 -13.37 -0.22 14.54
C GLU A 108 -14.62 0.57 14.14
N ARG A 109 -14.54 1.39 13.10
CA ARG A 109 -15.69 2.14 12.59
C ARG A 109 -16.79 1.24 12.03
N ALA A 110 -16.46 0.11 11.37
CA ALA A 110 -17.44 -0.86 10.92
C ALA A 110 -18.22 -1.47 12.09
N LEU A 111 -17.53 -1.79 13.18
CA LEU A 111 -18.19 -2.31 14.40
C LEU A 111 -19.11 -1.26 15.05
N GLU A 112 -18.69 0.01 15.09
CA GLU A 112 -19.52 1.10 15.62
C GLU A 112 -20.81 1.34 14.81
N LEU A 113 -20.73 1.15 13.48
CA LEU A 113 -21.84 1.40 12.55
C LEU A 113 -22.82 0.22 12.39
N THR A 114 -22.53 -0.92 13.03
CA THR A 114 -23.33 -2.15 12.87
C THR A 114 -23.76 -2.74 14.20
N ASP A 115 -24.86 -3.49 14.18
CA ASP A 115 -25.31 -4.26 15.35
C ASP A 115 -24.29 -5.35 15.72
N GLU A 116 -24.15 -5.63 17.01
CA GLU A 116 -23.21 -6.63 17.56
C GLU A 116 -23.37 -8.03 16.91
N LYS A 117 -24.59 -8.40 16.51
CA LYS A 117 -24.88 -9.67 15.83
C LYS A 117 -24.12 -9.87 14.51
N TYR A 118 -23.61 -8.79 13.90
CA TYR A 118 -22.84 -8.84 12.66
C TYR A 118 -21.33 -8.80 12.88
N HIS A 119 -20.87 -8.54 14.10
CA HIS A 119 -19.44 -8.31 14.39
C HIS A 119 -18.58 -9.52 14.04
N ASP A 120 -19.10 -10.75 14.17
CA ASP A 120 -18.40 -11.97 13.79
C ASP A 120 -18.13 -12.10 12.28
N GLN A 121 -18.82 -11.32 11.44
CA GLN A 121 -18.58 -11.28 10.01
C GLN A 121 -17.36 -10.41 9.66
N PHE A 122 -17.00 -9.47 10.51
CA PHE A 122 -15.85 -8.60 10.30
C PHE A 122 -14.56 -9.21 10.87
N VAL A 123 -13.50 -9.13 10.09
CA VAL A 123 -12.17 -9.61 10.48
C VAL A 123 -11.15 -8.51 10.27
N HIS A 124 -10.46 -8.10 11.33
CA HIS A 124 -9.31 -7.22 11.20
C HIS A 124 -8.09 -8.02 10.80
N LEU A 125 -7.62 -7.83 9.56
CA LEU A 125 -6.40 -8.43 9.05
C LEU A 125 -5.66 -7.43 8.18
N GLY A 126 -4.55 -6.90 8.66
CA GLY A 126 -3.69 -5.98 7.95
C GLY A 126 -3.01 -6.60 6.72
N TYR A 127 -2.03 -5.90 6.17
CA TYR A 127 -1.31 -6.32 4.98
C TYR A 127 -0.05 -7.11 5.37
N HIS A 128 0.24 -8.16 4.63
CA HIS A 128 1.56 -8.78 4.67
C HIS A 128 2.44 -8.16 3.57
N TYR A 129 3.46 -7.42 3.99
CA TYR A 129 4.47 -6.88 3.08
C TYR A 129 5.68 -7.80 3.04
N GLN A 130 6.11 -8.16 1.85
CA GLN A 130 7.36 -8.90 1.66
C GLN A 130 8.51 -7.90 1.59
N PHE A 131 9.21 -7.72 2.71
CA PHE A 131 10.40 -6.88 2.74
C PHE A 131 11.52 -7.48 1.89
N LYS A 132 12.19 -6.63 1.12
CA LYS A 132 13.25 -7.01 0.18
C LYS A 132 14.60 -7.23 0.87
N ARG A 133 14.74 -6.70 2.08
CA ARG A 133 15.94 -6.83 2.92
C ARG A 133 15.64 -6.50 4.39
N ASP A 134 16.58 -6.82 5.25
CA ASP A 134 16.58 -6.33 6.64
C ASP A 134 17.23 -4.94 6.74
N ASN A 135 16.92 -4.22 7.82
CA ASN A 135 17.64 -3.01 8.22
C ASN A 135 18.90 -3.43 9.03
N PHE A 136 20.06 -2.91 8.64
CA PHE A 136 21.35 -3.31 9.23
C PHE A 136 21.94 -2.26 10.17
N LEU A 137 21.18 -1.22 10.53
CA LEU A 137 21.62 -0.11 11.37
C LEU A 137 22.82 0.66 10.78
N ARG A 138 22.90 0.73 9.47
CA ARG A 138 23.92 1.54 8.79
C ARG A 138 23.63 3.01 9.00
N ARG A 139 24.68 3.80 9.10
CA ARG A 139 24.58 5.25 9.19
C ARG A 139 24.51 5.89 7.80
N ASP A 140 23.65 5.34 6.95
CA ASP A 140 23.46 5.76 5.56
C ASP A 140 21.99 6.15 5.33
N THR A 141 21.80 7.38 4.88
CA THR A 141 20.48 7.98 4.60
C THR A 141 20.36 8.23 3.12
N LEU A 142 19.19 7.90 2.55
CA LEU A 142 18.83 8.16 1.16
C LEU A 142 17.82 9.30 1.06
N ILE A 143 18.05 10.21 0.13
CA ILE A 143 17.13 11.25 -0.31
C ILE A 143 17.01 11.15 -1.83
N LEU A 144 15.81 10.94 -2.36
CA LEU A 144 15.55 11.03 -3.79
C LEU A 144 14.90 12.36 -4.11
N THR A 145 15.41 13.05 -5.13
CA THR A 145 14.89 14.36 -5.54
C THR A 145 15.00 14.57 -7.04
N ASN A 146 14.14 15.42 -7.59
CA ASN A 146 14.23 16.00 -8.94
C ASN A 146 14.25 17.55 -8.87
N SER A 147 14.55 18.09 -7.68
CA SER A 147 14.58 19.52 -7.40
C SER A 147 15.72 19.81 -6.44
N ASP A 148 16.18 21.06 -6.41
CA ASP A 148 17.11 21.57 -5.40
C ASP A 148 16.40 22.14 -4.15
N GLN A 149 15.08 22.01 -4.10
CA GLN A 149 14.27 22.40 -2.95
C GLN A 149 14.11 21.19 -2.01
N ILE A 150 15.10 20.97 -1.18
CA ILE A 150 15.13 19.92 -0.15
C ILE A 150 15.04 20.61 1.22
N GLU A 151 13.95 20.32 1.95
CA GLU A 151 13.63 21.00 3.20
C GLU A 151 14.67 20.72 4.28
N GLN A 152 15.21 21.77 4.91
CA GLN A 152 16.15 21.72 6.04
C GLN A 152 17.40 20.83 5.83
N VAL A 153 17.74 20.46 4.59
CA VAL A 153 18.80 19.46 4.32
C VAL A 153 20.16 19.87 4.90
N GLU A 154 20.52 21.15 4.81
CA GLU A 154 21.82 21.63 5.33
C GLU A 154 21.89 21.50 6.85
N ALA A 155 20.85 21.93 7.56
CA ALA A 155 20.79 21.83 9.03
C ALA A 155 20.83 20.37 9.52
N ILE A 156 20.17 19.45 8.80
CA ILE A 156 20.17 18.02 9.12
C ILE A 156 21.57 17.42 8.89
N VAL A 157 22.20 17.72 7.76
CA VAL A 157 23.53 17.21 7.40
C VAL A 157 24.60 17.70 8.39
N GLU A 158 24.57 18.98 8.75
CA GLU A 158 25.48 19.56 9.75
C GLU A 158 25.33 18.96 11.14
N ALA A 159 24.08 18.66 11.56
CA ALA A 159 23.80 18.10 12.86
C ALA A 159 24.14 16.59 13.01
N LEU A 160 24.40 15.91 11.87
CA LEU A 160 24.64 14.45 11.80
C LEU A 160 25.93 14.13 11.01
N PRO A 161 27.11 14.60 11.46
CA PRO A 161 28.36 14.44 10.73
C PRO A 161 28.80 12.98 10.55
N ASP A 162 28.33 12.08 11.41
CA ASP A 162 28.62 10.63 11.37
C ASP A 162 27.64 9.84 10.49
N VAL A 163 26.66 10.50 9.86
CA VAL A 163 25.68 9.88 8.96
C VAL A 163 25.98 10.26 7.53
N THR A 164 26.07 9.30 6.64
CA THR A 164 26.25 9.54 5.20
C THR A 164 24.92 9.87 4.54
N PHE A 165 24.83 11.00 3.86
CA PHE A 165 23.66 11.43 3.10
C PHE A 165 23.86 11.16 1.61
N ARG A 166 23.17 10.18 1.08
CA ARG A 166 23.13 9.84 -0.36
C ARG A 166 21.97 10.56 -1.00
N ILE A 167 22.26 11.63 -1.74
CA ILE A 167 21.26 12.42 -2.45
C ILE A 167 21.31 12.03 -3.93
N ALA A 168 20.21 11.49 -4.45
CA ALA A 168 20.14 11.04 -5.82
C ALA A 168 19.04 11.75 -6.61
N ALA A 169 19.38 12.16 -7.83
CA ALA A 169 18.46 12.75 -8.80
C ALA A 169 18.48 11.96 -10.12
N VAL A 170 17.33 11.82 -10.75
CA VAL A 170 17.18 11.17 -12.08
C VAL A 170 17.55 12.13 -13.21
N THR A 171 17.81 13.40 -12.89
CA THR A 171 18.22 14.47 -13.80
C THR A 171 19.57 15.03 -13.38
N GLU A 172 20.08 16.01 -14.13
CA GLU A 172 21.21 16.82 -13.70
C GLU A 172 20.86 17.60 -12.43
N MET A 173 21.87 17.84 -11.59
CA MET A 173 21.74 18.61 -10.38
C MET A 173 22.10 20.08 -10.61
N SER A 174 21.37 21.00 -10.00
CA SER A 174 21.68 22.43 -10.02
C SER A 174 22.97 22.74 -9.24
N SER A 175 23.56 23.91 -9.48
CA SER A 175 24.74 24.37 -8.73
C SER A 175 24.48 24.38 -7.22
N LYS A 176 23.29 24.81 -6.80
CA LYS A 176 22.88 24.82 -5.39
C LYS A 176 22.93 23.41 -4.76
N LEU A 177 22.48 22.38 -5.49
CA LEU A 177 22.54 21.02 -4.99
C LEU A 177 23.98 20.48 -5.03
N LEU A 178 24.78 20.84 -6.05
CA LEU A 178 26.20 20.48 -6.14
C LEU A 178 27.02 21.11 -5.00
N ASP A 179 26.65 22.29 -4.51
CA ASP A 179 27.30 22.96 -3.37
C ASP A 179 27.18 22.13 -2.06
N MET A 180 26.28 21.18 -1.99
CA MET A 180 26.20 20.25 -0.86
C MET A 180 27.45 19.36 -0.73
N LEU A 181 28.29 19.24 -1.76
CA LEU A 181 29.57 18.52 -1.69
C LEU A 181 30.59 19.20 -0.74
N ARG A 182 30.32 20.42 -0.26
CA ARG A 182 31.11 21.03 0.81
C ARG A 182 31.03 20.26 2.14
N TYR A 183 29.97 19.47 2.32
CA TYR A 183 29.80 18.60 3.50
C TYR A 183 30.47 17.25 3.24
N PRO A 184 31.43 16.80 4.08
CA PRO A 184 32.20 15.57 3.85
C PRO A 184 31.34 14.30 3.96
N ASN A 185 30.16 14.39 4.58
CA ASN A 185 29.19 13.31 4.77
C ASN A 185 28.08 13.30 3.71
N VAL A 186 28.20 14.08 2.62
CA VAL A 186 27.26 14.10 1.51
C VAL A 186 27.85 13.41 0.28
N VAL A 187 27.07 12.56 -0.36
CA VAL A 187 27.39 11.91 -1.64
C VAL A 187 26.26 12.16 -2.62
N LEU A 188 26.57 12.78 -3.76
CA LEU A 188 25.60 13.11 -4.80
C LEU A 188 25.63 12.10 -5.96
N TYR A 189 24.45 11.74 -6.44
CA TYR A 189 24.23 10.85 -7.58
C TYR A 189 23.31 11.56 -8.59
N GLN A 190 23.90 12.31 -9.52
CA GLN A 190 23.16 12.94 -10.62
C GLN A 190 22.92 11.94 -11.76
N ASN A 191 21.83 12.11 -12.51
CA ASN A 191 21.45 11.22 -13.61
C ASN A 191 21.43 9.74 -13.17
N ALA A 192 20.96 9.49 -11.95
CA ALA A 192 20.95 8.14 -11.38
C ALA A 192 19.98 7.22 -12.19
N SER A 193 20.53 6.12 -12.71
CA SER A 193 19.74 5.12 -13.39
C SER A 193 18.82 4.38 -12.40
N PRO A 194 17.74 3.71 -12.88
CA PRO A 194 16.90 2.88 -12.01
C PRO A 194 17.70 1.83 -11.25
N GLN A 195 18.71 1.23 -11.87
CA GLN A 195 19.60 0.25 -11.22
C GLN A 195 20.39 0.89 -10.09
N LYS A 196 20.94 2.11 -10.31
CA LYS A 196 21.67 2.83 -9.27
C LYS A 196 20.75 3.19 -8.09
N ILE A 197 19.52 3.60 -8.35
CA ILE A 197 18.55 3.89 -7.30
C ILE A 197 18.23 2.62 -6.48
N GLN A 198 18.08 1.45 -7.12
CA GLN A 198 17.91 0.18 -6.40
C GLN A 198 19.13 -0.17 -5.54
N GLU A 199 20.35 0.06 -6.01
CA GLU A 199 21.56 -0.10 -5.21
C GLU A 199 21.58 0.83 -3.99
N LEU A 200 21.11 2.07 -4.14
CA LEU A 200 21.06 3.04 -3.04
C LEU A 200 20.08 2.63 -1.95
N TYR A 201 18.92 2.04 -2.30
CA TYR A 201 18.03 1.43 -1.31
C TYR A 201 18.69 0.27 -0.56
N GLN A 202 19.55 -0.52 -1.23
CA GLN A 202 20.29 -1.61 -0.59
C GLN A 202 21.40 -1.11 0.36
N LEU A 203 21.94 0.08 0.11
CA LEU A 203 23.03 0.66 0.90
C LEU A 203 22.54 1.48 2.10
N SER A 204 21.30 1.98 2.08
CA SER A 204 20.78 2.89 3.08
C SER A 204 19.85 2.19 4.05
N ASP A 205 19.77 2.66 5.29
CA ASP A 205 18.84 2.17 6.31
C ASP A 205 17.82 3.22 6.76
N ILE A 206 17.99 4.47 6.30
CA ILE A 206 17.07 5.58 6.53
C ILE A 206 16.71 6.21 5.18
N TYR A 207 15.46 6.61 5.02
CA TYR A 207 14.96 7.41 3.90
C TYR A 207 14.37 8.72 4.43
N LEU A 208 14.80 9.85 3.87
CA LEU A 208 14.21 11.15 4.18
C LEU A 208 13.34 11.64 3.03
N ASP A 209 12.04 11.73 3.29
CA ASP A 209 11.05 12.26 2.36
C ASP A 209 10.88 13.78 2.60
N ILE A 210 11.87 14.53 2.19
CA ILE A 210 12.02 15.97 2.50
C ILE A 210 12.17 16.86 1.25
N ASN A 211 11.90 16.34 0.06
CA ASN A 211 11.92 17.14 -1.16
C ASN A 211 10.55 17.74 -1.48
N HIS A 212 10.51 19.00 -1.97
CA HIS A 212 9.27 19.72 -2.30
C HIS A 212 8.67 19.37 -3.66
N SER A 213 9.35 18.56 -4.45
CA SER A 213 8.94 18.18 -5.78
C SER A 213 8.06 16.92 -5.76
N ASN A 214 7.59 16.45 -6.89
CA ASN A 214 6.80 15.22 -6.98
C ASN A 214 7.60 13.99 -6.52
N GLU A 215 6.89 13.00 -5.99
CA GLU A 215 7.48 11.71 -5.62
C GLU A 215 8.11 11.02 -6.84
N LEU A 216 9.36 10.60 -6.71
CA LEU A 216 10.07 9.85 -7.74
C LEU A 216 9.87 8.35 -7.56
N LEU A 217 9.43 7.65 -8.62
CA LEU A 217 9.43 6.18 -8.69
C LEU A 217 8.77 5.47 -7.49
N GLN A 218 7.75 6.08 -6.89
CA GLN A 218 7.12 5.60 -5.65
C GLN A 218 8.14 5.43 -4.51
N ALA A 219 8.99 6.43 -4.33
CA ALA A 219 10.16 6.37 -3.46
C ALA A 219 9.85 5.95 -2.03
N VAL A 220 8.79 6.48 -1.44
CA VAL A 220 8.37 6.17 -0.05
C VAL A 220 7.98 4.69 0.07
N ARG A 221 7.19 4.17 -0.88
CA ARG A 221 6.82 2.76 -0.92
C ARG A 221 8.06 1.88 -1.11
N GLN A 222 8.96 2.23 -2.03
CA GLN A 222 10.20 1.48 -2.24
C GLN A 222 11.08 1.49 -0.98
N ALA A 223 11.20 2.63 -0.28
CA ALA A 223 11.92 2.70 0.99
C ALA A 223 11.30 1.77 2.06
N PHE A 224 9.97 1.78 2.18
CA PHE A 224 9.26 0.88 3.07
C PHE A 224 9.51 -0.60 2.73
N GLU A 225 9.37 -0.98 1.46
CA GLU A 225 9.61 -2.36 1.00
C GLU A 225 11.07 -2.82 1.19
N HIS A 226 12.03 -1.87 1.24
CA HIS A 226 13.43 -2.15 1.58
C HIS A 226 13.72 -2.05 3.09
N ASN A 227 12.69 -1.91 3.91
CA ASN A 227 12.80 -1.84 5.37
C ASN A 227 13.68 -0.69 5.87
N LEU A 228 13.59 0.47 5.20
CA LEU A 228 14.23 1.70 5.64
C LEU A 228 13.33 2.41 6.65
N LEU A 229 13.93 3.03 7.66
CA LEU A 229 13.22 3.97 8.52
C LEU A 229 12.93 5.24 7.72
N ILE A 230 11.65 5.63 7.64
CA ILE A 230 11.21 6.77 6.85
C ILE A 230 10.84 7.92 7.78
N LEU A 231 11.44 9.09 7.54
CA LEU A 231 11.12 10.33 8.23
C LEU A 231 10.91 11.46 7.20
N GLY A 232 10.13 12.47 7.57
CA GLY A 232 9.91 13.62 6.69
C GLY A 232 9.22 14.77 7.39
N PHE A 233 9.03 15.86 6.65
CA PHE A 233 8.27 17.02 7.12
C PHE A 233 6.85 16.98 6.58
N ASN A 234 5.89 17.47 7.37
CA ASN A 234 4.47 17.51 7.00
C ASN A 234 4.21 18.18 5.64
N GLN A 235 5.06 19.13 5.24
CA GLN A 235 4.95 19.88 3.99
C GLN A 235 5.51 19.14 2.77
N THR A 236 6.37 18.14 2.96
CA THR A 236 7.11 17.49 1.86
C THR A 236 6.75 16.04 1.65
N VAL A 237 6.19 15.37 2.67
CA VAL A 237 5.92 13.92 2.59
C VAL A 237 4.90 13.57 1.51
N HIS A 238 5.22 12.55 0.71
CA HIS A 238 4.45 12.15 -0.44
C HIS A 238 3.44 11.05 -0.14
N ASN A 239 3.81 10.08 0.71
CA ASN A 239 2.93 8.95 1.00
C ASN A 239 2.88 8.62 2.49
N ARG A 240 1.88 9.20 3.16
CA ARG A 240 1.69 9.06 4.61
C ARG A 240 1.34 7.65 5.06
N LEU A 241 0.91 6.75 4.16
CA LEU A 241 0.56 5.37 4.50
C LEU A 241 1.73 4.61 5.13
N TYR A 242 2.97 4.92 4.71
CA TYR A 242 4.19 4.23 5.14
C TYR A 242 5.03 4.99 6.15
N ILE A 243 4.56 6.13 6.63
CA ILE A 243 5.31 6.99 7.57
C ILE A 243 4.54 7.11 8.87
N ALA A 244 5.09 6.62 9.96
CA ALA A 244 4.44 6.72 11.26
C ALA A 244 4.25 8.20 11.67
N PRO A 245 3.15 8.56 12.37
CA PRO A 245 2.93 9.94 12.83
C PRO A 245 4.11 10.51 13.63
N ASP A 246 4.76 9.69 14.46
CA ASP A 246 5.94 10.08 15.26
C ASP A 246 7.20 10.35 14.39
N HIS A 247 7.15 10.04 13.09
CA HIS A 247 8.23 10.27 12.12
C HIS A 247 7.95 11.45 11.19
N LEU A 248 6.86 12.20 11.46
CA LEU A 248 6.45 13.40 10.73
C LEU A 248 6.67 14.63 11.61
N PHE A 249 7.35 15.62 11.07
CA PHE A 249 7.75 16.83 11.79
C PHE A 249 7.26 18.07 11.05
N GLU A 250 7.16 19.19 11.75
CA GLU A 250 7.04 20.49 11.11
C GLU A 250 8.44 20.96 10.65
N SER A 251 8.53 21.80 9.61
CA SER A 251 9.82 22.34 9.12
C SER A 251 10.62 23.07 10.20
N SER A 252 9.93 23.67 11.17
CA SER A 252 10.56 24.30 12.34
C SER A 252 11.15 23.31 13.34
N GLU A 253 10.86 22.03 13.21
CA GLU A 253 11.24 20.95 14.13
C GLU A 253 12.37 20.06 13.56
N ALA A 254 13.22 20.60 12.69
CA ALA A 254 14.35 19.86 12.12
C ALA A 254 15.27 19.22 13.18
N SER A 255 15.41 19.86 14.35
CA SER A 255 16.12 19.29 15.51
C SER A 255 15.46 18.04 16.06
N ALA A 256 14.13 17.96 16.10
CA ALA A 256 13.41 16.77 16.56
C ALA A 256 13.58 15.60 15.57
N LEU A 257 13.56 15.87 14.26
CA LEU A 257 13.89 14.87 13.25
C LEU A 257 15.33 14.34 13.43
N VAL A 258 16.30 15.22 13.66
CA VAL A 258 17.70 14.86 13.92
C VAL A 258 17.81 13.98 15.17
N GLU A 259 17.17 14.33 16.27
CA GLU A 259 17.20 13.54 17.51
C GLU A 259 16.52 12.16 17.31
N THR A 260 15.46 12.08 16.50
CA THR A 260 14.83 10.81 16.14
C THR A 260 15.79 9.91 15.36
N ILE A 261 16.56 10.47 14.42
CA ILE A 261 17.61 9.74 13.70
C ILE A 261 18.69 9.24 14.66
N LYS A 262 19.19 10.11 15.55
CA LYS A 262 20.21 9.72 16.54
C LYS A 262 19.72 8.59 17.45
N LEU A 263 18.48 8.68 17.93
CA LEU A 263 17.88 7.67 18.77
C LEU A 263 17.75 6.35 18.02
N ALA A 264 17.21 6.36 16.81
CA ALA A 264 17.07 5.14 16.00
C ALA A 264 18.43 4.47 15.70
N LEU A 265 19.49 5.26 15.51
CA LEU A 265 20.85 4.79 15.23
C LEU A 265 21.65 4.45 16.50
N SER A 266 21.10 4.65 17.70
CA SER A 266 21.83 4.39 18.95
C SER A 266 22.05 2.90 19.19
N ASP A 267 21.09 2.08 18.87
CA ASP A 267 21.19 0.61 18.96
C ASP A 267 20.10 -0.10 18.12
N VAL A 268 20.24 -1.42 17.95
CA VAL A 268 19.34 -2.25 17.13
C VAL A 268 17.91 -2.26 17.67
N GLU A 269 17.71 -2.17 18.97
CA GLU A 269 16.39 -2.19 19.58
C GLU A 269 15.62 -0.88 19.29
N GLN A 270 16.27 0.28 19.34
CA GLN A 270 15.68 1.55 19.01
C GLN A 270 15.26 1.61 17.54
N MET A 271 16.11 1.12 16.62
CA MET A 271 15.76 1.01 15.21
C MET A 271 14.57 0.05 15.01
N ARG A 272 14.57 -1.09 15.67
CA ARG A 272 13.47 -2.06 15.59
C ARG A 272 12.14 -1.46 16.08
N GLN A 273 12.17 -0.69 17.18
CA GLN A 273 10.97 0.00 17.68
C GLN A 273 10.46 1.05 16.70
N ALA A 274 11.35 1.85 16.11
CA ALA A 274 10.97 2.84 15.10
C ALA A 274 10.34 2.17 13.86
N LEU A 275 10.97 1.14 13.32
CA LEU A 275 10.43 0.34 12.21
C LEU A 275 9.12 -0.37 12.59
N GLY A 276 8.99 -0.82 13.83
CA GLY A 276 7.76 -1.41 14.37
C GLY A 276 6.59 -0.44 14.35
N LYS A 277 6.80 0.81 14.78
CA LYS A 277 5.79 1.88 14.69
C LYS A 277 5.37 2.16 13.24
N GLN A 278 6.36 2.24 12.34
CA GLN A 278 6.13 2.42 10.90
C GLN A 278 5.31 1.26 10.31
N GLY A 279 5.66 0.02 10.61
CA GLY A 279 4.92 -1.17 10.18
C GLY A 279 3.50 -1.19 10.76
N GLN A 280 3.33 -0.89 12.03
CA GLN A 280 2.01 -0.82 12.68
C GLN A 280 1.12 0.24 12.00
N HIS A 281 1.66 1.41 11.68
CA HIS A 281 0.93 2.46 10.97
C HIS A 281 0.52 2.03 9.56
N ALA A 282 1.39 1.27 8.85
CA ALA A 282 1.09 0.68 7.55
C ALA A 282 0.18 -0.56 7.63
N ASN A 283 -0.35 -0.89 8.80
CA ASN A 283 -1.14 -2.09 9.07
C ASN A 283 -0.42 -3.39 8.67
N TYR A 284 0.90 -3.46 8.91
CA TYR A 284 1.69 -4.66 8.64
C TYR A 284 1.31 -5.80 9.59
N VAL A 285 1.21 -6.98 9.02
CA VAL A 285 1.02 -8.26 9.73
C VAL A 285 2.07 -9.25 9.26
N ASP A 286 2.71 -9.96 10.17
CA ASP A 286 3.65 -11.02 9.83
C ASP A 286 2.97 -12.18 9.10
N LEU A 287 3.75 -12.95 8.36
CA LEU A 287 3.23 -14.01 7.49
C LEU A 287 2.52 -15.13 8.25
N VAL A 288 2.97 -15.45 9.47
CA VAL A 288 2.38 -16.54 10.28
C VAL A 288 0.96 -16.14 10.66
N ARG A 289 0.81 -14.99 11.30
CA ARG A 289 -0.50 -14.46 11.69
C ARG A 289 -1.42 -14.25 10.50
N TYR A 290 -0.87 -13.74 9.36
CA TYR A 290 -1.64 -13.55 8.13
C TYR A 290 -2.22 -14.88 7.64
N ARG A 291 -1.38 -15.94 7.56
CA ARG A 291 -1.81 -17.27 7.11
C ARG A 291 -2.82 -17.92 8.05
N GLU A 292 -2.58 -17.88 9.35
CA GLU A 292 -3.49 -18.43 10.36
C GLU A 292 -4.87 -17.79 10.29
N THR A 293 -4.91 -16.44 10.20
CA THR A 293 -6.17 -15.71 10.07
C THR A 293 -6.88 -16.05 8.75
N MET A 294 -6.15 -16.08 7.62
CA MET A 294 -6.73 -16.45 6.34
C MET A 294 -7.24 -17.89 6.33
N GLN A 295 -6.53 -18.84 6.93
CA GLN A 295 -7.01 -20.23 7.08
C GLN A 295 -8.34 -20.29 7.86
N THR A 296 -8.45 -19.53 8.94
CA THR A 296 -9.70 -19.43 9.72
C THR A 296 -10.84 -18.82 8.89
N VAL A 297 -10.55 -17.76 8.14
CA VAL A 297 -11.54 -17.06 7.30
C VAL A 297 -12.02 -17.93 6.13
N LEU A 298 -11.12 -18.71 5.53
CA LEU A 298 -11.40 -19.51 4.34
C LEU A 298 -11.86 -20.94 4.68
N GLY A 299 -11.57 -21.43 5.86
CA GLY A 299 -11.86 -22.79 6.30
C GLY A 299 -13.11 -22.95 7.18
N GLY A 300 -13.81 -21.83 7.45
CA GLY A 300 -15.01 -21.78 8.31
C GLY A 300 -16.30 -22.13 7.59
#